data_1f2e20af10d36af98330c41f5985adb7
#
_entry.id   1f2e20af10d36af98330c41f5985adb7
#
_cell.length_a   1.000
_cell.length_b   1.000
_cell.length_c   1.000
_cell.angle_alpha   90.00
_cell.angle_beta   90.00
_cell.angle_gamma   90.00
#
_symmetry.space_group_name_H-M   'P 1'
#
loop_
_entity.id
_entity.type
_entity.pdbx_description
1 polymer ?
#
loop_
_entity_poly.entity_id
_entity_poly.type
_entity_poly.pdbx_seq_one_letter_code
_entity_poly.pdbx_strand_id
1 'polypeptide(L)'
;MISKGVDCMTNLTDNNVVGVLPSILEKTNDAGIPVYGSEIEQVKIGCVASAGIEYVALGKRTGEMAAKILKGEATAEEMPYETITDSEIYINPGVLETLGLTVPEDIAAEAIDVTAE
;
A
#
# COMPACT_ATOMS: atom_id res chain seq x y z
N MET A 1 9.13 11.52 16.38
CA MET A 1 8.54 10.19 16.63
C MET A 1 9.63 9.19 17.00
N ILE A 2 10.75 9.11 16.30
CA ILE A 2 11.91 8.25 16.64
C ILE A 2 12.35 8.40 18.10
N SER A 3 12.50 9.64 18.60
CA SER A 3 12.87 9.93 20.00
C SER A 3 11.87 9.45 21.06
N LYS A 4 10.70 8.97 20.65
CA LYS A 4 9.68 8.44 21.55
C LYS A 4 9.79 6.92 21.77
N GLY A 5 10.73 6.24 21.08
CA GLY A 5 10.95 4.82 21.23
C GLY A 5 9.79 3.99 20.66
N VAL A 6 9.36 4.30 19.43
CA VAL A 6 8.37 3.49 18.71
C VAL A 6 9.05 2.32 18.05
N ASP A 7 8.38 1.17 18.00
CA ASP A 7 8.91 -0.06 17.41
C ASP A 7 8.67 -0.12 15.89
N CYS A 8 7.67 0.58 15.39
CA CYS A 8 7.35 0.70 13.96
C CYS A 8 6.59 2.00 13.69
N MET A 9 6.46 2.33 12.42
CA MET A 9 5.60 3.42 11.94
C MET A 9 4.69 2.92 10.82
N THR A 10 3.52 3.52 10.68
CA THR A 10 2.64 3.35 9.55
C THR A 10 2.18 4.71 9.06
N ASN A 11 1.93 4.83 7.77
CA ASN A 11 1.37 6.03 7.16
C ASN A 11 0.16 5.67 6.32
N LEU A 12 -0.75 6.63 6.25
CA LEU A 12 -1.92 6.55 5.39
C LEU A 12 -1.58 7.06 3.99
N THR A 13 -2.48 6.83 3.03
CA THR A 13 -2.36 7.37 1.67
C THR A 13 -2.59 8.89 1.71
N ASP A 14 -1.50 9.64 1.84
CA ASP A 14 -1.47 11.10 1.87
C ASP A 14 -0.32 11.62 1.01
N ASN A 15 -0.62 12.41 -0.01
CA ASN A 15 0.37 12.91 -0.97
C ASN A 15 1.45 13.78 -0.33
N ASN A 16 1.14 14.51 0.76
CA ASN A 16 2.15 15.30 1.46
C ASN A 16 3.15 14.41 2.19
N VAL A 17 2.66 13.32 2.80
CA VAL A 17 3.53 12.33 3.45
C VAL A 17 4.37 11.60 2.41
N VAL A 18 3.76 11.14 1.30
CA VAL A 18 4.47 10.46 0.20
C VAL A 18 5.56 11.34 -0.38
N GLY A 19 5.30 12.65 -0.54
CA GLY A 19 6.27 13.60 -1.07
C GLY A 19 7.54 13.76 -0.21
N VAL A 20 7.49 13.46 1.08
CA VAL A 20 8.64 13.51 2.01
C VAL A 20 9.06 12.13 2.52
N LEU A 21 8.40 11.08 2.05
CA LEU A 21 8.63 9.71 2.51
C LEU A 21 10.10 9.26 2.39
N PRO A 22 10.84 9.54 1.31
CA PRO A 22 12.25 9.17 1.23
C PRO A 22 13.09 9.72 2.39
N SER A 23 12.84 10.96 2.80
CA SER A 23 13.55 11.59 3.93
C SER A 23 13.13 11.01 5.29
N ILE A 24 11.91 10.52 5.40
CA ILE A 24 11.44 9.80 6.59
C ILE A 24 12.14 8.45 6.67
N LEU A 25 12.15 7.70 5.56
CA LEU A 25 12.73 6.37 5.46
C LEU A 25 14.23 6.36 5.73
N GLU A 26 14.99 7.35 5.25
CA GLU A 26 16.40 7.51 5.59
C GLU A 26 16.61 7.49 7.11
N LYS A 27 15.86 8.32 7.82
CA LYS A 27 16.00 8.46 9.28
C LYS A 27 15.45 7.26 10.06
N THR A 28 14.42 6.64 9.59
CA THR A 28 13.82 5.46 10.26
C THR A 28 14.67 4.22 10.04
N ASN A 29 15.25 4.05 8.85
CA ASN A 29 16.17 2.95 8.55
C ASN A 29 17.45 3.07 9.38
N ASP A 30 18.04 4.28 9.48
CA ASP A 30 19.19 4.54 10.35
C ASP A 30 18.90 4.20 11.83
N ALA A 31 17.65 4.35 12.24
CA ALA A 31 17.19 4.02 13.59
C ALA A 31 16.71 2.57 13.76
N GLY A 32 16.71 1.76 12.70
CA GLY A 32 16.19 0.39 12.70
C GLY A 32 14.67 0.30 12.89
N ILE A 33 13.93 1.35 12.52
CA ILE A 33 12.48 1.42 12.71
C ILE A 33 11.78 1.14 11.39
N PRO A 34 11.05 0.01 11.23
CA PRO A 34 10.30 -0.29 10.03
C PRO A 34 9.13 0.68 9.81
N VAL A 35 8.91 1.05 8.55
CA VAL A 35 7.77 1.84 8.12
C VAL A 35 6.89 0.98 7.22
N TYR A 36 5.62 0.84 7.59
CA TYR A 36 4.61 0.14 6.79
C TYR A 36 3.79 1.15 6.00
N GLY A 37 3.64 0.88 4.71
CA GLY A 37 2.84 1.68 3.79
C GLY A 37 1.35 1.30 3.79
N SER A 38 0.57 2.06 3.06
CA SER A 38 -0.86 1.80 2.81
C SER A 38 -1.16 1.44 1.35
N GLU A 39 -0.14 1.42 0.48
CA GLU A 39 -0.28 1.09 -0.93
C GLU A 39 1.09 0.75 -1.56
N ILE A 40 1.06 0.17 -2.77
CA ILE A 40 2.22 -0.41 -3.46
C ILE A 40 3.34 0.60 -3.72
N GLU A 41 3.04 1.84 -4.13
CA GLU A 41 4.08 2.82 -4.48
C GLU A 41 4.92 3.21 -3.26
N GLN A 42 4.33 3.23 -2.08
CA GLN A 42 5.07 3.49 -0.83
C GLN A 42 6.05 2.35 -0.52
N VAL A 43 5.70 1.11 -0.86
CA VAL A 43 6.60 -0.05 -0.70
C VAL A 43 7.74 0.02 -1.72
N LYS A 44 7.47 0.42 -2.96
CA LYS A 44 8.51 0.68 -3.97
C LYS A 44 9.47 1.80 -3.56
N ILE A 45 8.97 2.84 -2.89
CA ILE A 45 9.79 3.94 -2.37
C ILE A 45 10.72 3.46 -1.23
N GLY A 46 10.31 2.43 -0.47
CA GLY A 46 11.14 1.84 0.58
C GLY A 46 10.42 1.53 1.90
N CYS A 47 9.09 1.55 1.93
CA CYS A 47 8.36 0.95 3.04
C CYS A 47 8.57 -0.57 3.05
N VAL A 48 8.50 -1.19 4.22
CA VAL A 48 8.73 -2.63 4.41
C VAL A 48 7.68 -3.48 3.70
N ALA A 49 6.42 -3.12 3.90
CA ALA A 49 5.27 -3.82 3.36
C ALA A 49 4.02 -2.92 3.37
N SER A 50 3.02 -3.34 2.62
CA SER A 50 1.66 -2.80 2.71
C SER A 50 0.63 -3.89 2.40
N ALA A 51 -0.59 -3.71 2.92
CA ALA A 51 -1.78 -4.37 2.41
C ALA A 51 -2.60 -3.29 1.68
N GLY A 52 -2.75 -3.40 0.38
CA GLY A 52 -3.36 -2.38 -0.47
C GLY A 52 -4.27 -2.96 -1.52
N ILE A 53 -5.17 -2.14 -2.05
CA ILE A 53 -6.04 -2.49 -3.16
C ILE A 53 -5.25 -2.45 -4.47
N GLU A 54 -5.65 -3.31 -5.41
CA GLU A 54 -5.14 -3.28 -6.78
C GLU A 54 -5.87 -2.17 -7.56
N TYR A 55 -5.12 -1.11 -7.94
CA TYR A 55 -5.70 0.09 -8.54
C TYR A 55 -6.27 -0.12 -9.95
N VAL A 56 -5.76 -1.11 -10.71
CA VAL A 56 -6.29 -1.44 -12.04
C VAL A 56 -7.66 -2.08 -11.90
N ALA A 57 -7.86 -2.98 -10.93
CA ALA A 57 -9.16 -3.57 -10.62
C ALA A 57 -10.16 -2.51 -10.16
N LEU A 58 -9.72 -1.57 -9.31
CA LEU A 58 -10.54 -0.43 -8.89
C LEU A 58 -10.96 0.42 -10.08
N GLY A 59 -10.02 0.75 -10.97
CA GLY A 59 -10.29 1.54 -12.19
C GLY A 59 -11.26 0.82 -13.13
N LYS A 60 -11.07 -0.48 -13.33
CA LYS A 60 -11.97 -1.31 -14.15
C LYS A 60 -13.39 -1.32 -13.58
N ARG A 61 -13.52 -1.56 -12.28
CA ARG A 61 -14.83 -1.56 -11.61
C ARG A 61 -15.53 -0.20 -11.71
N THR A 62 -14.80 0.88 -11.51
CA THR A 62 -15.32 2.24 -11.68
C THR A 62 -15.79 2.48 -13.11
N GLY A 63 -15.03 2.02 -14.10
CA GLY A 63 -15.42 2.10 -15.52
C GLY A 63 -16.69 1.30 -15.84
N GLU A 64 -16.86 0.11 -15.26
CA GLU A 64 -18.07 -0.70 -15.39
C GLU A 64 -19.31 0.01 -14.82
N MET A 65 -19.18 0.67 -13.68
CA MET A 65 -20.24 1.45 -13.08
C MET A 65 -20.62 2.66 -13.95
N ALA A 66 -19.62 3.39 -14.44
CA ALA A 66 -19.85 4.50 -15.36
C ALA A 66 -20.53 4.06 -16.67
N ALA A 67 -20.13 2.92 -17.22
CA ALA A 67 -20.74 2.37 -18.43
C ALA A 67 -22.23 2.04 -18.26
N LYS A 68 -22.65 1.54 -17.10
CA LYS A 68 -24.08 1.30 -16.80
C LYS A 68 -24.89 2.60 -16.83
N ILE A 69 -24.34 3.67 -16.24
CA ILE A 69 -25.01 4.99 -16.24
C ILE A 69 -25.13 5.53 -17.67
N LEU A 70 -24.03 5.46 -18.45
CA LEU A 70 -24.01 5.98 -19.81
C LEU A 70 -24.93 5.21 -20.77
N LYS A 71 -25.15 3.93 -20.52
CA LYS A 71 -26.12 3.11 -21.27
C LYS A 71 -27.57 3.30 -20.83
N GLY A 72 -27.81 4.04 -19.76
CA GLY A 72 -29.14 4.20 -19.18
C GLY A 72 -29.67 2.98 -18.44
N GLU A 73 -28.77 2.03 -18.07
CA GLU A 73 -29.10 0.82 -17.31
C GLU A 73 -29.27 1.10 -15.81
N ALA A 74 -28.71 2.20 -15.32
CA ALA A 74 -28.82 2.68 -13.93
C ALA A 74 -28.64 4.18 -13.88
N THR A 75 -29.09 4.80 -12.81
CA THR A 75 -28.78 6.19 -12.46
C THR A 75 -27.77 6.25 -11.33
N ALA A 76 -27.02 7.33 -11.22
CA ALA A 76 -26.07 7.52 -10.13
C ALA A 76 -26.76 7.52 -8.74
N GLU A 77 -28.01 7.97 -8.67
CA GLU A 77 -28.82 8.01 -7.45
C GLU A 77 -29.24 6.59 -6.98
N GLU A 78 -29.50 5.69 -7.93
CA GLU A 78 -29.93 4.32 -7.63
C GLU A 78 -28.75 3.36 -7.41
N MET A 79 -27.54 3.74 -7.84
CA MET A 79 -26.36 2.91 -7.69
C MET A 79 -25.74 3.08 -6.30
N PRO A 80 -25.61 1.98 -5.51
CA PRO A 80 -24.89 2.05 -4.26
C PRO A 80 -23.40 2.31 -4.52
N TYR A 81 -22.73 3.00 -3.58
CA TYR A 81 -21.28 2.99 -3.58
C TYR A 81 -20.77 1.59 -3.23
N GLU A 82 -19.65 1.23 -3.82
CA GLU A 82 -19.01 -0.05 -3.59
C GLU A 82 -17.66 0.17 -2.91
N THR A 83 -17.29 -0.76 -2.05
CA THR A 83 -15.97 -0.82 -1.43
C THR A 83 -15.23 -2.04 -1.95
N ILE A 84 -13.94 -1.90 -2.25
CA ILE A 84 -13.07 -3.03 -2.53
C ILE A 84 -12.59 -3.58 -1.20
N THR A 85 -12.84 -4.86 -0.96
CA THR A 85 -12.43 -5.56 0.26
C THR A 85 -11.18 -6.42 0.04
N ASP A 86 -10.93 -6.81 -1.21
CA ASP A 86 -9.78 -7.62 -1.56
C ASP A 86 -8.53 -6.75 -1.58
N SER A 87 -7.55 -7.11 -0.79
CA SER A 87 -6.24 -6.46 -0.72
C SER A 87 -5.15 -7.46 -1.04
N GLU A 88 -4.14 -6.99 -1.74
CA GLU A 88 -2.91 -7.71 -1.98
C GLU A 88 -1.84 -7.27 -0.99
N ILE A 89 -0.96 -8.20 -0.64
CA ILE A 89 0.17 -7.93 0.25
C ILE A 89 1.39 -7.66 -0.62
N TYR A 90 2.00 -6.50 -0.43
CA TYR A 90 3.22 -6.07 -1.12
C TYR A 90 4.36 -6.00 -0.12
N ILE A 91 5.54 -6.50 -0.51
CA ILE A 91 6.76 -6.48 0.32
C ILE A 91 7.95 -5.94 -0.47
N ASN A 92 8.90 -5.36 0.26
CA ASN A 92 10.20 -4.97 -0.27
C ASN A 92 11.30 -5.81 0.40
N PRO A 93 11.78 -6.88 -0.26
CA PRO A 93 12.78 -7.79 0.29
C PRO A 93 14.09 -7.09 0.68
N GLY A 94 14.53 -6.10 -0.11
CA GLY A 94 15.76 -5.37 0.19
C GLY A 94 15.68 -4.55 1.48
N VAL A 95 14.50 -3.98 1.78
CA VAL A 95 14.28 -3.27 3.05
C VAL A 95 14.16 -4.24 4.21
N LEU A 96 13.47 -5.38 4.01
CA LEU A 96 13.39 -6.46 5.01
C LEU A 96 14.78 -6.94 5.43
N GLU A 97 15.65 -7.22 4.45
CA GLU A 97 17.03 -7.63 4.71
C GLU A 97 17.82 -6.57 5.46
N THR A 98 17.72 -5.31 5.03
CA THR A 98 18.43 -4.18 5.67
C THR A 98 18.06 -4.01 7.13
N LEU A 99 16.78 -4.22 7.46
CA LEU A 99 16.25 -4.10 8.82
C LEU A 99 16.32 -5.41 9.63
N GLY A 100 16.81 -6.52 9.01
CA GLY A 100 16.87 -7.83 9.66
C GLY A 100 15.51 -8.42 9.99
N LEU A 101 14.49 -8.10 9.18
CA LEU A 101 13.11 -8.54 9.37
C LEU A 101 12.81 -9.78 8.52
N THR A 102 11.93 -10.62 9.03
CA THR A 102 11.41 -11.79 8.31
C THR A 102 9.91 -11.71 8.19
N VAL A 103 9.37 -12.12 7.04
CA VAL A 103 7.94 -12.24 6.82
C VAL A 103 7.49 -13.62 7.28
N PRO A 104 6.39 -13.74 8.05
CA PRO A 104 5.77 -15.04 8.37
C PRO A 104 5.48 -15.85 7.09
N GLU A 105 5.62 -17.19 7.14
CA GLU A 105 5.50 -18.06 5.96
C GLU A 105 4.14 -17.96 5.26
N ASP A 106 3.07 -17.83 6.03
CA ASP A 106 1.71 -17.67 5.54
C ASP A 106 1.54 -16.38 4.74
N ILE A 107 2.12 -15.29 5.23
CA ILE A 107 2.11 -13.99 4.52
C ILE A 107 3.04 -14.04 3.32
N ALA A 108 4.24 -14.60 3.45
CA ALA A 108 5.22 -14.69 2.38
C ALA A 108 4.72 -15.49 1.17
N ALA A 109 3.85 -16.49 1.39
CA ALA A 109 3.27 -17.31 0.34
C ALA A 109 2.32 -16.51 -0.60
N GLU A 110 1.72 -15.43 -0.12
CA GLU A 110 0.77 -14.60 -0.86
C GLU A 110 1.35 -13.23 -1.22
N ALA A 111 2.50 -12.86 -0.65
CA ALA A 111 3.08 -11.54 -0.82
C ALA A 111 3.70 -11.33 -2.21
N ILE A 112 3.47 -10.17 -2.75
CA ILE A 112 4.03 -9.71 -4.03
C ILE A 112 5.30 -8.93 -3.74
N ASP A 113 6.41 -9.39 -4.31
CA ASP A 113 7.69 -8.68 -4.28
C ASP A 113 7.61 -7.48 -5.24
N VAL A 114 7.73 -6.26 -4.71
CA VAL A 114 7.68 -5.04 -5.53
C VAL A 114 8.98 -4.75 -6.29
N THR A 115 10.05 -5.52 -6.04
CA THR A 115 11.34 -5.40 -6.70
C THR A 115 11.52 -6.43 -7.81
N ALA A 116 10.65 -7.44 -7.89
CA ALA A 116 10.63 -8.41 -8.98
C ALA A 116 10.04 -7.75 -10.24
N GLU A 117 10.86 -7.57 -11.27
CA GLU A 117 10.44 -7.17 -12.62
C GLU A 117 9.98 -8.37 -13.45
#